data_6b3224582830b05e0df2d629fd342bca
#
_entry.id   6b3224582830b05e0df2d629fd342bca
#
_cell.length_a   1.000
_cell.length_b   1.000
_cell.length_c   1.000
_cell.angle_alpha   90.00
_cell.angle_beta   90.00
_cell.angle_gamma   90.00
#
_symmetry.space_group_name_H-M   'P 1'
#
loop_
_entity.id
_entity.type
_entity.pdbx_description
1 polymer ?
#
loop_
_entity_poly.entity_id
_entity_poly.type
_entity_poly.pdbx_seq_one_letter_code
_entity_poly.pdbx_strand_id
1 'polypeptide(L)'
;FYTLVLLLLIWASLYGITASGSQRWINLYFINLQPSELMKIAIIICFAKYYHRAQMYSVNKFTSIIIPIIILVLPIFLVISQPDLGTSILIALSGIMVLWLAGVNIKYFVVSGLILVITAPFVISFLQPYQKLRILSFLNPDRDPLGSGYQIIQSKIAIGSGGLFGKGFLKGTQGYLEFLPEKHTDFIFTLFSEEFGFVGSVVLLVIYIIIIYRIVAIGANSRSYFAKLFCYGFGAAIFVFITINMSTVSYTHLRAHETSLHLVCRLL
;
A
#
# COMPACT_ATOMS: atom_id res chain seq x y z
N PHE A 1 -5.15 17.40 13.79
CA PHE A 1 -5.22 15.96 13.48
C PHE A 1 -3.83 15.39 13.16
N TYR A 2 -3.08 15.97 12.19
CA TYR A 2 -1.74 15.49 11.82
C TYR A 2 -0.79 15.41 13.03
N THR A 3 -0.69 16.47 13.83
CA THR A 3 0.17 16.51 15.02
C THR A 3 -0.21 15.45 16.05
N LEU A 4 -1.50 15.21 16.25
CA LEU A 4 -1.98 14.17 17.17
C LEU A 4 -1.57 12.78 16.67
N VAL A 5 -1.78 12.49 15.38
CA VAL A 5 -1.38 11.19 14.81
C VAL A 5 0.14 11.02 14.81
N LEU A 6 0.90 12.11 14.61
CA LEU A 6 2.35 12.09 14.72
C LEU A 6 2.82 11.75 16.15
N LEU A 7 2.17 12.34 17.17
CA LEU A 7 2.46 12.01 18.58
C LEU A 7 2.13 10.54 18.88
N LEU A 8 0.99 10.03 18.37
CA LEU A 8 0.66 8.61 18.50
C LEU A 8 1.70 7.71 17.81
N LEU A 9 2.24 8.13 16.68
CA LEU A 9 3.27 7.39 15.95
C LEU A 9 4.60 7.36 16.74
N ILE A 10 4.99 8.47 17.34
CA ILE A 10 6.15 8.54 18.25
C ILE A 10 5.90 7.67 19.49
N TRP A 11 4.71 7.74 20.07
CA TRP A 11 4.34 6.91 21.22
C TRP A 11 4.44 5.41 20.88
N ALA A 12 3.90 5.00 19.73
CA ALA A 12 3.97 3.61 19.26
C ALA A 12 5.42 3.14 19.05
N SER A 13 6.30 4.03 18.59
CA SER A 13 7.72 3.72 18.40
C SER A 13 8.48 3.52 19.73
N LEU A 14 8.05 4.18 20.81
CA LEU A 14 8.71 4.11 22.12
C LEU A 14 8.10 3.04 23.05
N TYR A 15 6.77 2.90 23.04
CA TYR A 15 5.99 2.09 23.98
C TYR A 15 5.05 1.10 23.32
N GLY A 16 5.10 0.94 21.99
CA GLY A 16 4.22 0.06 21.26
C GLY A 16 4.45 -1.43 21.54
N ILE A 17 3.42 -2.24 21.28
CA ILE A 17 3.50 -3.69 21.37
C ILE A 17 4.25 -4.22 20.14
N THR A 18 5.17 -5.14 20.38
CA THR A 18 5.86 -5.87 19.32
C THR A 18 4.96 -6.94 18.73
N ALA A 19 4.62 -6.79 17.46
CA ALA A 19 3.97 -7.83 16.68
C ALA A 19 4.81 -8.10 15.43
N SER A 20 5.04 -9.38 15.11
CA SER A 20 5.84 -9.80 13.95
C SER A 20 7.23 -9.14 13.86
N GLY A 21 7.87 -8.89 15.03
CA GLY A 21 9.23 -8.34 15.10
C GLY A 21 9.34 -6.81 14.99
N SER A 22 8.25 -6.06 15.04
CA SER A 22 8.27 -4.60 15.01
C SER A 22 7.27 -3.97 15.99
N GLN A 23 7.66 -2.85 16.62
CA GLN A 23 6.82 -2.09 17.54
C GLN A 23 5.96 -1.09 16.77
N ARG A 24 4.70 -1.45 16.47
CA ARG A 24 3.81 -0.66 15.60
C ARG A 24 2.42 -0.45 16.16
N TRP A 25 2.02 -1.24 17.18
CA TRP A 25 0.64 -1.31 17.64
C TRP A 25 0.47 -0.66 19.00
N ILE A 26 -0.63 0.07 19.16
CA ILE A 26 -1.10 0.60 20.44
C ILE A 26 -2.32 -0.22 20.85
N ASN A 27 -2.26 -0.88 22.01
CA ASN A 27 -3.40 -1.59 22.55
C ASN A 27 -4.35 -0.60 23.26
N LEU A 28 -5.57 -0.53 22.77
CA LEU A 28 -6.67 0.26 23.35
C LEU A 28 -7.67 -0.64 24.09
N TYR A 29 -7.22 -1.77 24.66
CA TYR A 29 -8.04 -2.80 25.34
C TYR A 29 -8.99 -3.56 24.41
N PHE A 30 -9.73 -2.89 23.54
CA PHE A 30 -10.72 -3.49 22.63
C PHE A 30 -10.20 -3.64 21.20
N ILE A 31 -9.26 -2.80 20.79
CA ILE A 31 -8.76 -2.74 19.41
C ILE A 31 -7.27 -2.42 19.45
N ASN A 32 -6.51 -3.09 18.62
CA ASN A 32 -5.13 -2.72 18.34
C ASN A 32 -5.12 -1.64 17.26
N LEU A 33 -4.67 -0.44 17.61
CA LEU A 33 -4.57 0.69 16.69
C LEU A 33 -3.15 0.78 16.13
N GLN A 34 -3.04 0.88 14.80
CA GLN A 34 -1.79 1.18 14.12
C GLN A 34 -1.76 2.64 13.67
N PRO A 35 -0.98 3.53 14.32
CA PRO A 35 -1.00 4.96 14.01
C PRO A 35 -0.55 5.30 12.59
N SER A 36 0.29 4.48 11.97
CA SER A 36 0.73 4.66 10.59
C SER A 36 -0.43 4.54 9.57
N GLU A 37 -1.49 3.77 9.87
CA GLU A 37 -2.70 3.70 9.04
C GLU A 37 -3.44 5.04 9.04
N LEU A 38 -3.59 5.64 10.23
CA LEU A 38 -4.19 6.97 10.37
C LEU A 38 -3.33 8.07 9.73
N MET A 39 -2.00 7.88 9.70
CA MET A 39 -1.08 8.86 9.14
C MET A 39 -1.27 9.05 7.63
N LYS A 40 -1.63 8.02 6.88
CA LYS A 40 -1.97 8.12 5.45
C LYS A 40 -3.10 9.14 5.22
N ILE A 41 -4.16 9.05 6.02
CA ILE A 41 -5.30 9.99 5.94
C ILE A 41 -4.91 11.37 6.46
N ALA A 42 -4.13 11.42 7.55
CA ALA A 42 -3.70 12.68 8.17
C ALA A 42 -2.85 13.54 7.22
N ILE A 43 -1.99 12.93 6.42
CA ILE A 43 -1.18 13.62 5.40
C ILE A 43 -2.09 14.20 4.31
N ILE A 44 -3.05 13.43 3.82
CA ILE A 44 -3.99 13.91 2.78
C ILE A 44 -4.76 15.14 3.29
N ILE A 45 -5.29 15.09 4.52
CA ILE A 45 -6.00 16.21 5.14
C ILE A 45 -5.07 17.42 5.32
N CYS A 46 -3.84 17.18 5.81
CA CYS A 46 -2.86 18.23 6.05
C CYS A 46 -2.48 18.95 4.76
N PHE A 47 -2.18 18.21 3.69
CA PHE A 47 -1.82 18.76 2.39
C PHE A 47 -3.01 19.46 1.73
N ALA A 48 -4.20 18.86 1.78
CA ALA A 48 -5.41 19.51 1.26
C ALA A 48 -5.66 20.86 1.94
N LYS A 49 -5.44 20.95 3.27
CA LYS A 49 -5.58 22.23 4.01
C LYS A 49 -4.46 23.19 3.70
N TYR A 50 -3.23 22.72 3.56
CA TYR A 50 -2.08 23.54 3.23
C TYR A 50 -2.26 24.23 1.88
N TYR A 51 -2.58 23.46 0.84
CA TYR A 51 -2.77 23.98 -0.51
C TYR A 51 -4.08 24.75 -0.72
N HIS A 52 -5.09 24.51 0.12
CA HIS A 52 -6.27 25.36 0.15
C HIS A 52 -5.94 26.79 0.58
N ARG A 53 -4.98 26.98 1.48
CA ARG A 53 -4.51 28.30 1.93
C ARG A 53 -3.47 28.92 1.01
N ALA A 54 -2.62 28.12 0.41
CA ALA A 54 -1.66 28.54 -0.57
C ALA A 54 -2.41 28.85 -1.87
N GLN A 55 -2.73 30.13 -2.12
CA GLN A 55 -3.37 30.55 -3.37
C GLN A 55 -2.62 29.98 -4.58
N MET A 56 -3.34 29.66 -5.66
CA MET A 56 -2.81 28.99 -6.87
C MET A 56 -1.51 29.60 -7.43
N TYR A 57 -1.26 30.87 -7.20
CA TYR A 57 -0.06 31.59 -7.68
C TYR A 57 1.24 31.25 -6.93
N SER A 58 1.18 30.55 -5.78
CA SER A 58 2.36 30.27 -4.97
C SER A 58 2.74 28.80 -4.89
N VAL A 59 2.01 27.91 -5.54
CA VAL A 59 2.22 26.45 -5.44
C VAL A 59 3.63 26.02 -5.86
N ASN A 60 4.21 26.67 -6.87
CA ASN A 60 5.54 26.37 -7.40
C ASN A 60 6.69 27.17 -6.76
N LYS A 61 6.42 27.99 -5.73
CA LYS A 61 7.50 28.62 -4.96
C LYS A 61 8.22 27.56 -4.14
N PHE A 62 9.53 27.69 -4.03
CA PHE A 62 10.40 26.76 -3.29
C PHE A 62 9.91 26.54 -1.84
N THR A 63 9.49 27.60 -1.17
CA THR A 63 8.92 27.53 0.20
C THR A 63 7.62 26.74 0.26
N SER A 64 6.79 26.80 -0.78
CA SER A 64 5.50 26.08 -0.83
C SER A 64 5.66 24.57 -1.09
N ILE A 65 6.84 24.14 -1.50
CA ILE A 65 7.17 22.73 -1.75
C ILE A 65 7.96 22.14 -0.56
N ILE A 66 8.86 22.91 0.04
CA ILE A 66 9.70 22.44 1.15
C ILE A 66 8.89 22.06 2.39
N ILE A 67 7.89 22.87 2.75
CA ILE A 67 7.07 22.60 3.95
C ILE A 67 6.30 21.28 3.83
N PRO A 68 5.56 20.99 2.74
CA PRO A 68 4.95 19.69 2.55
C PRO A 68 5.96 18.53 2.52
N ILE A 69 7.15 18.72 1.94
CA ILE A 69 8.19 17.69 1.95
C ILE A 69 8.62 17.37 3.38
N ILE A 70 8.87 18.36 4.22
CA ILE A 70 9.23 18.14 5.63
C ILE A 70 8.10 17.41 6.37
N ILE A 71 6.84 17.83 6.15
CA ILE A 71 5.66 17.19 6.74
C ILE A 71 5.53 15.73 6.26
N LEU A 72 5.94 15.41 5.04
CA LEU A 72 5.89 14.06 4.50
C LEU A 72 7.06 13.18 4.99
N VAL A 73 8.28 13.73 4.98
CA VAL A 73 9.50 12.98 5.31
C VAL A 73 9.53 12.56 6.77
N LEU A 74 9.03 13.41 7.68
CA LEU A 74 9.08 13.15 9.12
C LEU A 74 8.35 11.85 9.52
N PRO A 75 7.07 11.61 9.16
CA PRO A 75 6.40 10.35 9.47
C PRO A 75 6.99 9.17 8.69
N ILE A 76 7.47 9.36 7.46
CA ILE A 76 8.14 8.30 6.70
C ILE A 76 9.38 7.82 7.45
N PHE A 77 10.22 8.74 7.93
CA PHE A 77 11.41 8.40 8.71
C PHE A 77 11.06 7.62 9.98
N LEU A 78 10.02 8.05 10.72
CA LEU A 78 9.55 7.35 11.92
C LEU A 78 9.04 5.93 11.60
N VAL A 79 8.31 5.74 10.50
CA VAL A 79 7.79 4.43 10.10
C VAL A 79 8.91 3.50 9.60
N ILE A 80 9.91 4.04 8.90
CA ILE A 80 11.10 3.27 8.50
C ILE A 80 11.87 2.80 9.74
N SER A 81 11.97 3.61 10.79
CA SER A 81 12.63 3.22 12.03
C SER A 81 11.87 2.12 12.80
N GLN A 82 10.57 1.93 12.52
CA GLN A 82 9.72 0.84 13.03
C GLN A 82 9.76 -0.43 12.17
N PRO A 83 10.80 -0.67 11.41
CA PRO A 83 11.03 -1.55 10.24
C PRO A 83 9.78 -1.88 9.39
N ASP A 84 8.99 -0.85 9.03
CA ASP A 84 7.80 -1.00 8.19
C ASP A 84 7.93 -0.25 6.85
N LEU A 85 8.66 -0.88 5.92
CA LEU A 85 8.87 -0.32 4.57
C LEU A 85 7.57 -0.23 3.76
N GLY A 86 6.68 -1.21 3.88
CA GLY A 86 5.43 -1.24 3.12
C GLY A 86 4.56 -0.02 3.41
N THR A 87 4.29 0.23 4.69
CA THR A 87 3.48 1.37 5.11
C THR A 87 4.17 2.71 4.83
N SER A 88 5.51 2.79 4.96
CA SER A 88 6.26 4.01 4.63
C SER A 88 6.14 4.39 3.15
N ILE A 89 6.17 3.41 2.24
CA ILE A 89 5.96 3.61 0.80
C ILE A 89 4.51 4.07 0.54
N LEU A 90 3.51 3.48 1.19
CA LEU A 90 2.11 3.90 1.04
C LEU A 90 1.87 5.34 1.51
N ILE A 91 2.49 5.74 2.63
CA ILE A 91 2.48 7.11 3.14
C ILE A 91 3.12 8.06 2.11
N ALA A 92 4.29 7.70 1.58
CA ALA A 92 5.00 8.48 0.57
C ALA A 92 4.15 8.66 -0.69
N LEU A 93 3.59 7.59 -1.22
CA LEU A 93 2.74 7.62 -2.42
C LEU A 93 1.49 8.46 -2.20
N SER A 94 0.83 8.33 -1.05
CA SER A 94 -0.34 9.15 -0.70
C SER A 94 -0.01 10.65 -0.71
N GLY A 95 1.13 11.04 -0.10
CA GLY A 95 1.59 12.42 -0.09
C GLY A 95 1.96 12.93 -1.48
N ILE A 96 2.74 12.16 -2.25
CA ILE A 96 3.16 12.49 -3.62
C ILE A 96 1.95 12.68 -4.53
N MET A 97 0.93 11.82 -4.44
CA MET A 97 -0.30 11.96 -5.21
C MET A 97 -1.03 13.27 -4.92
N VAL A 98 -1.13 13.66 -3.64
CA VAL A 98 -1.77 14.94 -3.29
C VAL A 98 -0.95 16.13 -3.78
N LEU A 99 0.38 16.08 -3.72
CA LEU A 99 1.26 17.12 -4.29
C LEU A 99 1.04 17.27 -5.79
N TRP A 100 0.94 16.15 -6.50
CA TRP A 100 0.67 16.15 -7.95
C TRP A 100 -0.71 16.74 -8.27
N LEU A 101 -1.74 16.32 -7.54
CA LEU A 101 -3.12 16.83 -7.68
C LEU A 101 -3.25 18.30 -7.30
N ALA A 102 -2.41 18.81 -6.40
CA ALA A 102 -2.34 20.23 -6.03
C ALA A 102 -1.72 21.10 -7.13
N GLY A 103 -1.16 20.52 -8.20
CA GLY A 103 -0.58 21.24 -9.32
C GLY A 103 0.90 21.59 -9.15
N VAL A 104 1.63 20.88 -8.31
CA VAL A 104 3.10 21.00 -8.22
C VAL A 104 3.72 20.59 -9.55
N ASN A 105 4.70 21.39 -10.03
CA ASN A 105 5.31 21.20 -11.34
C ASN A 105 5.97 19.80 -11.45
N ILE A 106 5.67 19.10 -12.54
CA ILE A 106 6.17 17.76 -12.85
C ILE A 106 7.71 17.66 -12.79
N LYS A 107 8.43 18.77 -13.04
CA LYS A 107 9.89 18.82 -12.96
C LYS A 107 10.41 18.37 -11.60
N TYR A 108 9.74 18.73 -10.50
CA TYR A 108 10.16 18.31 -9.15
C TYR A 108 10.03 16.81 -8.95
N PHE A 109 8.98 16.19 -9.51
CA PHE A 109 8.80 14.73 -9.45
C PHE A 109 9.83 14.00 -10.29
N VAL A 110 10.12 14.49 -11.48
CA VAL A 110 11.16 13.92 -12.35
C VAL A 110 12.52 14.02 -11.68
N VAL A 111 12.89 15.19 -11.17
CA VAL A 111 14.18 15.38 -10.47
C VAL A 111 14.26 14.50 -9.22
N SER A 112 13.23 14.45 -8.39
CA SER A 112 13.21 13.60 -7.19
C SER A 112 13.28 12.11 -7.56
N GLY A 113 12.59 11.67 -8.61
CA GLY A 113 12.66 10.32 -9.13
C GLY A 113 14.06 9.95 -9.64
N LEU A 114 14.71 10.86 -10.36
CA LEU A 114 16.06 10.68 -10.85
C LEU A 114 17.07 10.56 -9.70
N ILE A 115 16.95 11.42 -8.67
CA ILE A 115 17.76 11.34 -7.46
C ILE A 115 17.54 9.98 -6.78
N LEU A 116 16.28 9.52 -6.66
CA LEU A 116 15.94 8.25 -6.03
C LEU A 116 16.56 7.06 -6.79
N VAL A 117 16.53 7.07 -8.13
CA VAL A 117 17.15 6.03 -8.96
C VAL A 117 18.67 6.02 -8.78
N ILE A 118 19.32 7.19 -8.77
CA ILE A 118 20.77 7.31 -8.59
C ILE A 118 21.19 6.85 -7.19
N THR A 119 20.39 7.18 -6.16
CA THR A 119 20.69 6.82 -4.77
C THR A 119 20.25 5.40 -4.42
N ALA A 120 19.39 4.76 -5.21
CA ALA A 120 18.84 3.43 -4.94
C ALA A 120 19.90 2.36 -4.62
N PRO A 121 21.01 2.18 -5.39
CA PRO A 121 22.02 1.18 -5.09
C PRO A 121 22.69 1.44 -3.73
N PHE A 122 22.88 2.71 -3.36
CA PHE A 122 23.42 3.10 -2.07
C PHE A 122 22.42 2.79 -0.93
N VAL A 123 21.15 3.16 -1.10
CA VAL A 123 20.09 2.85 -0.13
C VAL A 123 19.94 1.35 0.08
N ILE A 124 19.98 0.55 -1.00
CA ILE A 124 19.90 -0.91 -0.93
C ILE A 124 21.07 -1.50 -0.09
N SER A 125 22.26 -0.90 -0.10
CA SER A 125 23.37 -1.38 0.71
C SER A 125 23.12 -1.27 2.22
N PHE A 126 22.35 -0.26 2.65
CA PHE A 126 21.99 -0.01 4.07
C PHE A 126 20.76 -0.80 4.55
N LEU A 127 20.02 -1.45 3.64
CA LEU A 127 18.87 -2.26 4.04
C LEU A 127 19.29 -3.44 4.91
N GLN A 128 18.46 -3.76 5.90
CA GLN A 128 18.61 -4.93 6.74
C GLN A 128 18.51 -6.23 5.90
N PRO A 129 19.19 -7.33 6.30
CA PRO A 129 19.17 -8.58 5.54
C PRO A 129 17.76 -9.08 5.22
N TYR A 130 16.82 -9.00 6.17
CA TYR A 130 15.44 -9.44 5.95
C TYR A 130 14.68 -8.56 4.93
N GLN A 131 15.01 -7.26 4.83
CA GLN A 131 14.42 -6.35 3.84
C GLN A 131 14.92 -6.68 2.43
N LYS A 132 16.22 -6.98 2.31
CA LYS A 132 16.82 -7.45 1.05
C LYS A 132 16.19 -8.77 0.60
N LEU A 133 16.02 -9.71 1.54
CA LEU A 133 15.35 -10.98 1.26
C LEU A 133 13.90 -10.77 0.77
N ARG A 134 13.13 -9.87 1.37
CA ARG A 134 11.77 -9.54 0.91
C ARG A 134 11.74 -9.00 -0.52
N ILE A 135 12.65 -8.08 -0.86
CA ILE A 135 12.76 -7.56 -2.24
C ILE A 135 13.11 -8.69 -3.22
N LEU A 136 14.08 -9.54 -2.87
CA LEU A 136 14.50 -10.65 -3.71
C LEU A 136 13.41 -11.71 -3.87
N SER A 137 12.68 -12.03 -2.79
CA SER A 137 11.56 -12.98 -2.83
C SER A 137 10.37 -12.44 -3.60
N PHE A 138 10.14 -11.13 -3.57
CA PHE A 138 9.14 -10.49 -4.42
C PHE A 138 9.49 -10.61 -5.90
N LEU A 139 10.76 -10.41 -6.26
CA LEU A 139 11.22 -10.54 -7.65
C LEU A 139 11.34 -11.99 -8.13
N ASN A 140 11.68 -12.91 -7.22
CA ASN A 140 11.84 -14.33 -7.53
C ASN A 140 11.46 -15.20 -6.32
N PRO A 141 10.15 -15.50 -6.14
CA PRO A 141 9.64 -16.28 -4.99
C PRO A 141 10.15 -17.72 -4.97
N ASP A 142 10.56 -18.27 -6.10
CA ASP A 142 11.03 -19.65 -6.22
C ASP A 142 12.43 -19.87 -5.61
N ARG A 143 13.13 -18.80 -5.23
CA ARG A 143 14.43 -18.89 -4.54
C ARG A 143 14.36 -19.41 -3.12
N ASP A 144 13.25 -19.12 -2.42
CA ASP A 144 13.05 -19.51 -1.03
C ASP A 144 11.59 -19.98 -0.83
N PRO A 145 11.24 -21.18 -1.37
CA PRO A 145 9.87 -21.67 -1.39
C PRO A 145 9.35 -22.08 0.00
N LEU A 146 10.21 -22.25 1.00
CA LEU A 146 9.84 -22.62 2.37
C LEU A 146 9.92 -21.44 3.36
N GLY A 147 10.55 -20.33 2.96
CA GLY A 147 10.69 -19.12 3.78
C GLY A 147 9.82 -17.97 3.28
N SER A 148 10.47 -16.87 2.90
CA SER A 148 9.78 -15.62 2.49
C SER A 148 8.93 -15.74 1.22
N GLY A 149 9.23 -16.71 0.33
CA GLY A 149 8.42 -17.02 -0.86
C GLY A 149 7.19 -17.89 -0.59
N TYR A 150 7.14 -18.57 0.56
CA TYR A 150 6.06 -19.50 0.89
C TYR A 150 4.66 -18.89 0.81
N GLN A 151 4.47 -17.73 1.44
CA GLN A 151 3.19 -17.04 1.47
C GLN A 151 2.71 -16.66 0.06
N ILE A 152 3.63 -16.25 -0.81
CA ILE A 152 3.33 -15.88 -2.20
C ILE A 152 2.91 -17.12 -3.00
N ILE A 153 3.61 -18.25 -2.81
CA ILE A 153 3.27 -19.51 -3.48
C ILE A 153 1.91 -20.03 -3.02
N GLN A 154 1.63 -20.02 -1.71
CA GLN A 154 0.33 -20.43 -1.16
C GLN A 154 -0.81 -19.52 -1.64
N SER A 155 -0.55 -18.21 -1.78
CA SER A 155 -1.53 -17.27 -2.36
C SER A 155 -1.88 -17.61 -3.80
N LYS A 156 -0.89 -18.02 -4.62
CA LYS A 156 -1.13 -18.48 -5.99
C LYS A 156 -2.01 -19.72 -6.01
N ILE A 157 -1.68 -20.69 -5.18
CA ILE A 157 -2.44 -21.95 -5.07
C ILE A 157 -3.88 -21.65 -4.66
N ALA A 158 -4.08 -20.78 -3.67
CA ALA A 158 -5.41 -20.38 -3.21
C ALA A 158 -6.26 -19.78 -4.34
N ILE A 159 -5.74 -18.76 -5.03
CA ILE A 159 -6.46 -18.10 -6.14
C ILE A 159 -6.74 -19.08 -7.28
N GLY A 160 -5.74 -19.87 -7.69
CA GLY A 160 -5.91 -20.86 -8.76
C GLY A 160 -6.95 -21.91 -8.40
N SER A 161 -7.03 -22.31 -7.12
CA SER A 161 -7.99 -23.31 -6.64
C SER A 161 -9.43 -22.80 -6.55
N GLY A 162 -9.64 -21.47 -6.51
CA GLY A 162 -10.97 -20.83 -6.49
C GLY A 162 -11.73 -20.98 -7.81
N GLY A 163 -11.06 -21.14 -8.96
CA GLY A 163 -11.71 -21.27 -10.25
C GLY A 163 -12.65 -20.09 -10.59
N LEU A 164 -13.73 -20.35 -11.34
CA LEU A 164 -14.68 -19.32 -11.77
C LEU A 164 -15.62 -18.88 -10.64
N PHE A 165 -16.18 -19.81 -9.87
CA PHE A 165 -17.24 -19.56 -8.91
C PHE A 165 -16.80 -19.70 -7.43
N GLY A 166 -15.54 -20.06 -7.18
CA GLY A 166 -15.03 -20.28 -5.84
C GLY A 166 -15.40 -21.62 -5.23
N LYS A 167 -14.80 -21.92 -4.09
CA LYS A 167 -15.07 -23.13 -3.27
C LYS A 167 -16.31 -22.98 -2.39
N GLY A 168 -16.82 -21.76 -2.22
CA GLY A 168 -17.91 -21.38 -1.33
C GLY A 168 -17.42 -20.72 -0.03
N PHE A 169 -18.29 -19.96 0.59
CA PHE A 169 -18.01 -19.21 1.82
C PHE A 169 -17.55 -20.14 2.95
N LEU A 170 -16.45 -19.80 3.60
CA LEU A 170 -15.77 -20.58 4.65
C LEU A 170 -15.30 -21.99 4.22
N LYS A 171 -15.27 -22.32 2.92
CA LYS A 171 -14.75 -23.58 2.41
C LYS A 171 -13.36 -23.48 1.78
N GLY A 172 -12.69 -22.32 1.94
CA GLY A 172 -11.32 -22.10 1.50
C GLY A 172 -10.34 -22.95 2.30
N THR A 173 -9.59 -23.82 1.64
CA THR A 173 -8.66 -24.73 2.31
C THR A 173 -7.42 -24.02 2.83
N GLN A 174 -6.91 -23.02 2.12
CA GLN A 174 -5.68 -22.30 2.47
C GLN A 174 -5.89 -21.39 3.70
N GLY A 175 -7.08 -20.79 3.84
CA GLY A 175 -7.45 -20.01 5.02
C GLY A 175 -7.73 -20.86 6.25
N TYR A 176 -8.40 -22.00 6.08
CA TYR A 176 -8.79 -22.88 7.18
C TYR A 176 -7.60 -23.64 7.79
N LEU A 177 -6.65 -24.10 6.95
CA LEU A 177 -5.48 -24.86 7.38
C LEU A 177 -4.32 -23.96 7.85
N GLU A 178 -4.54 -22.66 8.00
CA GLU A 178 -3.56 -21.67 8.49
C GLU A 178 -2.24 -21.62 7.72
N PHE A 179 -2.25 -22.01 6.44
CA PHE A 179 -1.07 -21.89 5.57
C PHE A 179 -0.66 -20.42 5.30
N LEU A 180 -1.58 -19.45 5.55
CA LEU A 180 -1.34 -18.03 5.42
C LEU A 180 -1.45 -17.34 6.78
N PRO A 181 -0.34 -17.09 7.50
CA PRO A 181 -0.36 -16.49 8.83
C PRO A 181 -0.93 -15.06 8.84
N GLU A 182 -0.72 -14.26 7.77
CA GLU A 182 -1.22 -12.88 7.62
C GLU A 182 -2.53 -12.83 6.80
N LYS A 183 -3.39 -13.85 6.95
CA LYS A 183 -4.63 -14.02 6.17
C LYS A 183 -5.65 -12.89 6.32
N HIS A 184 -5.64 -12.18 7.46
CA HIS A 184 -6.63 -11.14 7.76
C HIS A 184 -6.22 -9.73 7.28
N THR A 185 -5.01 -9.56 6.79
CA THR A 185 -4.45 -8.27 6.37
C THR A 185 -3.99 -8.29 4.93
N ASP A 186 -2.79 -8.78 4.69
CA ASP A 186 -2.11 -8.67 3.39
C ASP A 186 -2.68 -9.62 2.34
N PHE A 187 -3.23 -10.77 2.76
CA PHE A 187 -3.74 -11.80 1.88
C PHE A 187 -5.27 -11.96 1.90
N ILE A 188 -6.00 -10.95 2.38
CA ILE A 188 -7.47 -11.00 2.43
C ILE A 188 -8.10 -11.19 1.05
N PHE A 189 -7.52 -10.57 0.01
CA PHE A 189 -7.98 -10.74 -1.36
C PHE A 189 -7.76 -12.17 -1.87
N THR A 190 -6.69 -12.83 -1.46
CA THR A 190 -6.39 -14.23 -1.78
C THR A 190 -7.48 -15.15 -1.26
N LEU A 191 -7.86 -15.00 0.03
CA LEU A 191 -8.92 -15.80 0.63
C LEU A 191 -10.26 -15.52 -0.04
N PHE A 192 -10.57 -14.27 -0.29
CA PHE A 192 -11.79 -13.88 -0.99
C PHE A 192 -11.86 -14.52 -2.38
N SER A 193 -10.75 -14.53 -3.12
CA SER A 193 -10.68 -15.16 -4.44
C SER A 193 -10.78 -16.68 -4.39
N GLU A 194 -10.29 -17.35 -3.34
CA GLU A 194 -10.47 -18.77 -3.12
C GLU A 194 -11.94 -19.14 -2.87
N GLU A 195 -12.63 -18.34 -2.04
CA GLU A 195 -14.02 -18.62 -1.63
C GLU A 195 -15.05 -18.25 -2.69
N PHE A 196 -14.89 -17.09 -3.36
CA PHE A 196 -15.86 -16.53 -4.32
C PHE A 196 -15.41 -16.65 -5.78
N GLY A 197 -14.20 -17.11 -6.03
CA GLY A 197 -13.64 -17.31 -7.35
C GLY A 197 -13.41 -16.02 -8.16
N PHE A 198 -13.24 -16.21 -9.47
CA PHE A 198 -13.01 -15.11 -10.39
C PHE A 198 -14.19 -14.13 -10.46
N VAL A 199 -15.43 -14.66 -10.53
CA VAL A 199 -16.64 -13.81 -10.59
C VAL A 199 -16.76 -12.93 -9.35
N GLY A 200 -16.57 -13.47 -8.15
CA GLY A 200 -16.58 -12.71 -6.90
C GLY A 200 -15.50 -11.63 -6.88
N SER A 201 -14.30 -11.96 -7.35
CA SER A 201 -13.18 -11.01 -7.43
C SER A 201 -13.47 -9.84 -8.38
N VAL A 202 -14.10 -10.10 -9.54
CA VAL A 202 -14.53 -9.04 -10.48
C VAL A 202 -15.62 -8.17 -9.85
N VAL A 203 -16.61 -8.76 -9.17
CA VAL A 203 -17.66 -7.99 -8.48
C VAL A 203 -17.04 -7.07 -7.41
N LEU A 204 -16.10 -7.57 -6.63
CA LEU A 204 -15.39 -6.75 -5.63
C LEU A 204 -14.64 -5.58 -6.27
N LEU A 205 -13.95 -5.81 -7.38
CA LEU A 205 -13.28 -4.75 -8.16
C LEU A 205 -14.24 -3.69 -8.65
N VAL A 206 -15.38 -4.09 -9.19
CA VAL A 206 -16.43 -3.16 -9.66
C VAL A 206 -16.94 -2.30 -8.50
N ILE A 207 -17.15 -2.89 -7.31
CA ILE A 207 -17.54 -2.16 -6.11
C ILE A 207 -16.48 -1.11 -5.75
N TYR A 208 -15.19 -1.45 -5.76
CA TYR A 208 -14.12 -0.49 -5.50
C TYR A 208 -14.07 0.63 -6.53
N ILE A 209 -14.25 0.33 -7.80
CA ILE A 209 -14.31 1.34 -8.87
C ILE A 209 -15.48 2.29 -8.63
N ILE A 210 -16.66 1.78 -8.26
CA ILE A 210 -17.84 2.59 -7.96
C ILE A 210 -17.55 3.50 -6.75
N ILE A 211 -16.93 3.00 -5.68
CA ILE A 211 -16.58 3.79 -4.49
C ILE A 211 -15.61 4.93 -4.88
N ILE A 212 -14.54 4.62 -5.61
CA ILE A 212 -13.56 5.63 -6.06
C ILE A 212 -14.24 6.66 -6.95
N TYR A 213 -15.06 6.24 -7.91
CA TYR A 213 -15.82 7.13 -8.78
C TYR A 213 -16.74 8.08 -7.97
N ARG A 214 -17.46 7.56 -6.97
CA ARG A 214 -18.32 8.39 -6.10
C ARG A 214 -17.52 9.41 -5.30
N ILE A 215 -16.37 9.02 -4.75
CA ILE A 215 -15.49 9.93 -4.02
C ILE A 215 -15.00 11.06 -4.95
N VAL A 216 -14.55 10.71 -6.15
CA VAL A 216 -14.10 11.69 -7.16
C VAL A 216 -15.25 12.59 -7.60
N ALA A 217 -16.44 12.06 -7.82
CA ALA A 217 -17.62 12.81 -8.20
C ALA A 217 -18.05 13.82 -7.10
N ILE A 218 -17.99 13.43 -5.82
CA ILE A 218 -18.23 14.32 -4.68
C ILE A 218 -17.20 15.44 -4.67
N GLY A 219 -15.92 15.12 -4.90
CA GLY A 219 -14.85 16.11 -5.02
C GLY A 219 -15.08 17.09 -6.18
N ALA A 220 -15.47 16.58 -7.35
CA ALA A 220 -15.73 17.40 -8.54
C ALA A 220 -16.85 18.43 -8.32
N ASN A 221 -17.91 18.02 -7.63
CA ASN A 221 -19.08 18.87 -7.34
C ASN A 221 -18.87 19.78 -6.12
N SER A 222 -17.77 19.65 -5.39
CA SER A 222 -17.50 20.48 -4.22
C SER A 222 -17.11 21.90 -4.61
N ARG A 223 -17.62 22.90 -3.87
CA ARG A 223 -17.23 24.31 -4.03
C ARG A 223 -15.90 24.63 -3.36
N SER A 224 -15.51 23.88 -2.35
CA SER A 224 -14.28 24.11 -1.59
C SER A 224 -13.10 23.39 -2.24
N TYR A 225 -12.01 24.13 -2.49
CA TYR A 225 -10.76 23.56 -2.99
C TYR A 225 -10.17 22.51 -2.02
N PHE A 226 -10.34 22.73 -0.71
CA PHE A 226 -9.97 21.74 0.31
C PHE A 226 -10.69 20.42 0.10
N ALA A 227 -12.03 20.46 -0.03
CA ALA A 227 -12.83 19.26 -0.20
C ALA A 227 -12.51 18.56 -1.55
N LYS A 228 -12.29 19.33 -2.62
CA LYS A 228 -11.82 18.82 -3.90
C LYS A 228 -10.53 18.02 -3.75
N LEU A 229 -9.50 18.66 -3.20
CA LEU A 229 -8.18 18.07 -3.08
C LEU A 229 -8.16 16.88 -2.11
N PHE A 230 -8.94 16.98 -1.03
CA PHE A 230 -9.13 15.87 -0.10
C PHE A 230 -9.77 14.64 -0.77
N CYS A 231 -10.90 14.83 -1.46
CA CYS A 231 -11.58 13.72 -2.13
C CYS A 231 -10.71 13.09 -3.22
N TYR A 232 -10.05 13.88 -4.03
CA TYR A 232 -9.16 13.35 -5.07
C TYR A 232 -7.96 12.63 -4.48
N GLY A 233 -7.32 13.19 -3.46
CA GLY A 233 -6.20 12.56 -2.77
C GLY A 233 -6.60 11.27 -2.05
N PHE A 234 -7.77 11.26 -1.42
CA PHE A 234 -8.29 10.07 -0.74
C PHE A 234 -8.68 8.97 -1.73
N GLY A 235 -9.35 9.33 -2.83
CA GLY A 235 -9.67 8.39 -3.92
C GLY A 235 -8.41 7.80 -4.56
N ALA A 236 -7.39 8.63 -4.81
CA ALA A 236 -6.10 8.18 -5.33
C ALA A 236 -5.37 7.25 -4.34
N ALA A 237 -5.40 7.55 -3.04
CA ALA A 237 -4.79 6.70 -2.02
C ALA A 237 -5.48 5.33 -1.93
N ILE A 238 -6.82 5.28 -1.98
CA ILE A 238 -7.57 4.01 -2.04
C ILE A 238 -7.18 3.22 -3.30
N PHE A 239 -7.13 3.88 -4.46
CA PHE A 239 -6.73 3.23 -5.71
C PHE A 239 -5.34 2.60 -5.61
N VAL A 240 -4.36 3.36 -5.10
CA VAL A 240 -2.98 2.87 -4.90
C VAL A 240 -2.95 1.69 -3.93
N PHE A 241 -3.68 1.78 -2.82
CA PHE A 241 -3.74 0.72 -1.81
C PHE A 241 -4.30 -0.58 -2.40
N ILE A 242 -5.42 -0.51 -3.12
CA ILE A 242 -6.02 -1.67 -3.79
C ILE A 242 -5.07 -2.24 -4.84
N THR A 243 -4.47 -1.38 -5.66
CA THR A 243 -3.54 -1.80 -6.71
C THR A 243 -2.33 -2.52 -6.13
N ILE A 244 -1.74 -2.02 -5.04
CA ILE A 244 -0.60 -2.65 -4.40
C ILE A 244 -1.01 -4.00 -3.80
N ASN A 245 -2.12 -4.06 -3.05
CA ASN A 245 -2.62 -5.33 -2.48
C ASN A 245 -2.90 -6.37 -3.57
N MET A 246 -3.47 -5.97 -4.69
CA MET A 246 -3.71 -6.89 -5.80
C MET A 246 -2.43 -7.26 -6.55
N SER A 247 -1.49 -6.34 -6.71
CA SER A 247 -0.22 -6.60 -7.38
C SER A 247 0.63 -7.61 -6.63
N THR A 248 0.66 -7.57 -5.30
CA THR A 248 1.39 -8.55 -4.48
C THR A 248 0.91 -9.98 -4.75
N VAL A 249 -0.36 -10.13 -5.08
CA VAL A 249 -0.99 -11.42 -5.37
C VAL A 249 -0.98 -11.74 -6.88
N SER A 250 -1.27 -10.77 -7.76
CA SER A 250 -1.47 -10.95 -9.21
C SER A 250 -0.16 -11.03 -10.00
N TYR A 251 0.91 -10.35 -9.59
CA TYR A 251 2.22 -10.42 -10.27
C TYR A 251 2.75 -11.86 -10.37
N THR A 252 2.24 -12.68 -9.49
CA THR A 252 2.51 -14.11 -9.45
C THR A 252 1.67 -14.91 -10.46
N HIS A 253 0.49 -14.42 -10.85
CA HIS A 253 -0.43 -15.15 -11.75
C HIS A 253 0.01 -15.08 -13.22
N LEU A 254 0.56 -13.95 -13.67
CA LEU A 254 1.04 -13.79 -15.05
C LEU A 254 2.23 -14.72 -15.36
N ARG A 255 3.10 -14.98 -14.38
CA ARG A 255 4.25 -15.88 -14.55
C ARG A 255 3.86 -17.37 -14.46
N ALA A 256 2.79 -17.71 -13.76
CA ALA A 256 2.29 -19.10 -13.68
C ALA A 256 1.69 -19.57 -15.01
N HIS A 257 1.16 -18.67 -15.84
CA HIS A 257 0.67 -18.99 -17.17
C HIS A 257 1.81 -19.36 -18.14
N GLU A 258 2.98 -18.75 -18.00
CA GLU A 258 4.15 -19.10 -18.82
C GLU A 258 4.74 -20.45 -18.44
N THR A 259 4.75 -20.80 -17.13
CA THR A 259 5.24 -22.12 -16.66
C THR A 259 4.32 -23.28 -17.00
N SER A 260 3.01 -23.08 -17.03
CA SER A 260 2.06 -24.12 -17.45
C SER A 260 2.12 -24.38 -18.95
N LEU A 261 2.34 -23.35 -19.79
CA LEU A 261 2.59 -23.52 -21.22
C LEU A 261 3.89 -24.29 -21.50
N HIS A 262 4.98 -24.00 -20.73
CA HIS A 262 6.22 -24.74 -20.84
C HIS A 262 6.14 -26.21 -20.38
N LEU A 263 5.28 -26.53 -19.39
CA LEU A 263 5.03 -27.90 -18.96
C LEU A 263 4.22 -28.68 -20.01
N VAL A 264 3.24 -28.06 -20.65
CA VAL A 264 2.47 -28.69 -21.74
C VAL A 264 3.35 -28.92 -22.97
N CYS A 265 4.27 -27.99 -23.30
CA CYS A 265 5.23 -28.17 -24.42
C CYS A 265 6.35 -29.20 -24.11
N ARG A 266 6.57 -29.61 -22.85
CA ARG A 266 7.50 -30.69 -22.51
C ARG A 266 6.86 -32.08 -22.44
N LEU A 267 5.54 -32.15 -22.45
CA LEU A 267 4.75 -33.41 -22.43
C LEU A 267 4.19 -33.77 -23.81
N LEU A 268 4.37 -32.94 -24.81
CA LEU A 268 4.23 -33.21 -26.25
C LEU A 268 5.60 -33.40 -26.89
#